data_60c0b7cb2fa3a6cdd29e08155be16d41
#
_entry.id   60c0b7cb2fa3a6cdd29e08155be16d41
#
_cell.length_a   1.000
_cell.length_b   1.000
_cell.length_c   1.000
_cell.angle_alpha   90.00
_cell.angle_beta   90.00
_cell.angle_gamma   90.00
#
_symmetry.space_group_name_H-M   'P 1'
#
loop_
_entity.id
_entity.type
_entity.pdbx_description
1 polymer ?
#
loop_
_entity_poly.entity_id
_entity_poly.type
_entity_poly.pdbx_seq_one_letter_code
_entity_poly.pdbx_strand_id
1 'polypeptide(L)'
;KDIVIHEKYPDFAEQLIHDADVIFCLDFNEPKRIEKLAPAVIASEGRKVMIDHHLNPADFCRVTMSYPEMSSTSEMIFRFICRMGMFDLMSKEAAVCIYTGMMTDTGSFTYNSNKPEIYTIVSELIKKGIDKDLIYRKVFQVYSESRLRMQGYVLYEKMKIYPEHHAALITLSKEELDRFHYKTGDTEGFVNMPLSIEGVTFSVFIREDRDYIKVSLRSVGDFPCNQFACQYFNGGGHKNASGGEFFGSLEDAVATFEKGLKEFNPNKTEEIEKLA
;
A
#
# COMPACT_ATOMS: atom_id res chain seq x y z
N LYS A 1 -3.53 26.00 1.63
CA LYS A 1 -4.61 25.16 1.03
C LYS A 1 -4.11 24.63 -0.29
N ASP A 2 -3.09 23.82 -0.19
CA ASP A 2 -2.24 23.45 -1.31
C ASP A 2 -2.46 21.99 -1.71
N ILE A 3 -3.53 21.34 -1.20
CA ILE A 3 -3.94 19.98 -1.53
C ILE A 3 -5.29 20.02 -2.25
N VAL A 4 -5.30 19.51 -3.48
CA VAL A 4 -6.51 19.34 -4.30
C VAL A 4 -6.82 17.86 -4.42
N ILE A 5 -8.02 17.45 -4.02
CA ILE A 5 -8.51 16.09 -4.17
C ILE A 5 -9.28 16.03 -5.49
N HIS A 6 -8.77 15.30 -6.46
CA HIS A 6 -9.35 15.20 -7.80
C HIS A 6 -10.83 14.79 -7.78
N GLU A 7 -11.21 13.79 -7.00
CA GLU A 7 -12.60 13.34 -6.89
C GLU A 7 -13.58 14.44 -6.43
N LYS A 8 -13.08 15.42 -5.68
CA LYS A 8 -13.90 16.55 -5.18
C LYS A 8 -13.88 17.76 -6.11
N TYR A 9 -12.79 17.96 -6.81
CA TYR A 9 -12.55 19.13 -7.66
C TYR A 9 -11.87 18.73 -8.98
N PRO A 10 -12.53 17.88 -9.82
CA PRO A 10 -11.89 17.33 -11.01
C PRO A 10 -11.40 18.38 -11.99
N ASP A 11 -12.28 19.31 -12.40
CA ASP A 11 -11.95 20.35 -13.39
C ASP A 11 -10.79 21.23 -12.92
N PHE A 12 -10.76 21.60 -11.63
CA PHE A 12 -9.68 22.40 -11.08
C PHE A 12 -8.36 21.62 -10.99
N ALA A 13 -8.40 20.35 -10.63
CA ALA A 13 -7.21 19.50 -10.60
C ALA A 13 -6.63 19.30 -12.01
N GLU A 14 -7.48 19.06 -13.01
CA GLU A 14 -7.07 18.91 -14.41
C GLU A 14 -6.50 20.22 -14.99
N GLN A 15 -7.09 21.37 -14.63
CA GLN A 15 -6.56 22.68 -15.04
C GLN A 15 -5.16 22.92 -14.45
N LEU A 16 -4.94 22.59 -13.16
CA LEU A 16 -3.62 22.72 -12.54
C LEU A 16 -2.56 21.85 -13.25
N ILE A 17 -2.94 20.64 -13.65
CA ILE A 17 -2.06 19.73 -14.39
C ILE A 17 -1.77 20.26 -15.79
N HIS A 18 -2.78 20.80 -16.47
CA HIS A 18 -2.63 21.40 -17.80
C HIS A 18 -1.67 22.60 -17.78
N ASP A 19 -1.77 23.46 -16.76
CA ASP A 19 -1.00 24.69 -16.65
C ASP A 19 0.40 24.50 -16.05
N ALA A 20 0.74 23.29 -15.60
CA ALA A 20 2.00 23.02 -14.93
C ALA A 20 3.17 22.90 -15.92
N ASP A 21 4.28 23.61 -15.69
CA ASP A 21 5.54 23.44 -16.39
C ASP A 21 6.25 22.13 -16.05
N VAL A 22 6.10 21.68 -14.78
CA VAL A 22 6.70 20.46 -14.25
C VAL A 22 5.68 19.71 -13.39
N ILE A 23 5.55 18.41 -13.62
CA ILE A 23 4.69 17.51 -12.87
C ILE A 23 5.56 16.45 -12.22
N PHE A 24 5.57 16.42 -10.88
CA PHE A 24 6.18 15.34 -10.12
C PHE A 24 5.17 14.22 -9.90
N CYS A 25 5.47 13.06 -10.47
CA CYS A 25 4.73 11.83 -10.31
C CYS A 25 5.35 11.07 -9.13
N LEU A 26 4.70 11.12 -7.97
CA LEU A 26 5.23 10.60 -6.72
C LEU A 26 4.45 9.37 -6.27
N ASP A 27 5.16 8.29 -5.95
CA ASP A 27 4.61 7.05 -5.39
C ASP A 27 3.65 6.29 -6.32
N PHE A 28 3.86 6.45 -7.63
CA PHE A 28 3.21 5.60 -8.63
C PHE A 28 4.12 5.42 -9.86
N ASN A 29 4.21 4.16 -10.30
CA ASN A 29 5.07 3.71 -11.39
C ASN A 29 4.38 3.68 -12.75
N GLU A 30 3.05 3.80 -12.81
CA GLU A 30 2.25 3.74 -14.03
C GLU A 30 0.99 4.59 -13.93
N PRO A 31 0.52 5.20 -15.03
CA PRO A 31 -0.62 6.11 -15.01
C PRO A 31 -1.92 5.49 -14.49
N LYS A 32 -2.17 4.18 -14.72
CA LYS A 32 -3.40 3.53 -14.26
C LYS A 32 -3.61 3.60 -12.74
N ARG A 33 -2.52 3.78 -11.95
CA ARG A 33 -2.61 3.89 -10.48
C ARG A 33 -3.25 5.19 -9.99
N ILE A 34 -3.33 6.20 -10.83
CA ILE A 34 -4.02 7.46 -10.54
C ILE A 34 -5.39 7.56 -11.23
N GLU A 35 -5.89 6.41 -11.71
CA GLU A 35 -7.25 6.23 -12.20
C GLU A 35 -7.73 7.34 -13.15
N LYS A 36 -8.80 8.06 -12.74
CA LYS A 36 -9.42 9.13 -13.54
C LYS A 36 -8.50 10.32 -13.82
N LEU A 37 -7.43 10.51 -13.05
CA LEU A 37 -6.45 11.59 -13.27
C LEU A 37 -5.43 11.25 -14.36
N ALA A 38 -5.29 9.97 -14.71
CA ALA A 38 -4.29 9.51 -15.68
C ALA A 38 -4.37 10.21 -17.04
N PRO A 39 -5.54 10.39 -17.67
CA PRO A 39 -5.64 11.07 -18.97
C PRO A 39 -5.10 12.50 -18.93
N ALA A 40 -5.42 13.27 -17.90
CA ALA A 40 -4.93 14.64 -17.75
C ALA A 40 -3.40 14.70 -17.60
N VAL A 41 -2.83 13.82 -16.77
CA VAL A 41 -1.37 13.74 -16.60
C VAL A 41 -0.68 13.33 -17.89
N ILE A 42 -1.21 12.35 -18.63
CA ILE A 42 -0.62 11.89 -19.89
C ILE A 42 -0.66 13.02 -20.95
N ALA A 43 -1.81 13.70 -21.09
CA ALA A 43 -2.04 14.73 -22.09
C ALA A 43 -1.30 16.05 -21.83
N SER A 44 -0.88 16.32 -20.59
CA SER A 44 -0.17 17.55 -20.25
C SER A 44 1.16 17.67 -20.99
N GLU A 45 1.47 18.87 -21.44
CA GLU A 45 2.77 19.23 -22.04
C GLU A 45 3.86 19.48 -20.98
N GLY A 46 3.49 19.59 -19.72
CA GLY A 46 4.40 19.73 -18.58
C GLY A 46 5.42 18.60 -18.50
N ARG A 47 6.65 18.93 -18.09
CA ARG A 47 7.73 17.96 -17.95
C ARG A 47 7.44 17.03 -16.78
N LYS A 48 7.24 15.76 -17.06
CA LYS A 48 6.94 14.75 -16.04
C LYS A 48 8.22 14.18 -15.43
N VAL A 49 8.29 14.14 -14.11
CA VAL A 49 9.39 13.58 -13.31
C VAL A 49 8.81 12.55 -12.36
N MET A 50 9.19 11.30 -12.54
CA MET A 50 8.80 10.22 -11.64
C MET A 50 9.81 10.08 -10.50
N ILE A 51 9.31 9.99 -9.26
CA ILE A 51 10.08 9.55 -8.10
C ILE A 51 9.24 8.46 -7.43
N ASP A 52 9.72 7.22 -7.49
CA ASP A 52 8.93 6.05 -7.11
C ASP A 52 9.82 4.87 -6.71
N HIS A 53 9.31 3.97 -5.87
CA HIS A 53 10.02 2.77 -5.45
C HIS A 53 9.30 1.47 -5.84
N HIS A 54 8.24 1.53 -6.64
CA HIS A 54 7.57 0.35 -7.15
C HIS A 54 8.34 -0.32 -8.29
N LEU A 55 8.10 -1.62 -8.47
CA LEU A 55 8.68 -2.41 -9.57
C LEU A 55 8.05 -2.04 -10.91
N ASN A 56 8.82 -2.21 -12.00
CA ASN A 56 8.34 -2.09 -13.38
C ASN A 56 7.75 -0.71 -13.72
N PRO A 57 8.53 0.39 -13.65
CA PRO A 57 8.06 1.72 -14.01
C PRO A 57 7.69 1.79 -15.50
N ALA A 58 6.54 2.41 -15.81
CA ALA A 58 6.13 2.68 -17.18
C ALA A 58 6.89 3.87 -17.76
N ASP A 59 7.10 3.87 -19.07
CA ASP A 59 7.82 4.93 -19.81
C ASP A 59 6.85 6.06 -20.22
N PHE A 60 6.48 6.93 -19.27
CA PHE A 60 5.63 8.10 -19.52
C PHE A 60 6.22 9.40 -18.97
N CYS A 61 7.35 9.33 -18.27
CA CYS A 61 8.02 10.47 -17.67
C CYS A 61 9.35 10.79 -18.39
N ARG A 62 9.65 12.07 -18.56
CA ARG A 62 10.93 12.49 -19.12
C ARG A 62 12.14 12.16 -18.24
N VAL A 63 11.93 12.15 -16.93
CA VAL A 63 12.93 11.76 -15.94
C VAL A 63 12.28 10.73 -15.02
N THR A 64 12.94 9.59 -14.87
CA THR A 64 12.49 8.51 -14.01
C THR A 64 13.55 8.20 -12.97
N MET A 65 13.19 8.41 -11.70
CA MET A 65 13.95 7.97 -10.54
C MET A 65 13.13 6.87 -9.87
N SER A 66 13.40 5.61 -10.23
CA SER A 66 12.73 4.42 -9.72
C SER A 66 13.77 3.53 -9.07
N TYR A 67 13.63 3.34 -7.75
CA TYR A 67 14.56 2.57 -6.93
C TYR A 67 13.79 1.64 -5.98
N PRO A 68 13.43 0.42 -6.43
CA PRO A 68 12.65 -0.53 -5.65
C PRO A 68 13.30 -0.99 -4.33
N GLU A 69 14.61 -0.81 -4.20
CA GLU A 69 15.35 -1.12 -2.98
C GLU A 69 15.26 -0.04 -1.90
N MET A 70 14.63 1.11 -2.18
CA MET A 70 14.37 2.15 -1.18
C MET A 70 13.16 1.79 -0.33
N SER A 71 13.17 2.22 0.93
CA SER A 71 12.12 1.88 1.88
C SER A 71 10.77 2.52 1.58
N SER A 72 10.79 3.66 0.92
CA SER A 72 9.61 4.44 0.54
C SER A 72 9.95 5.54 -0.46
N THR A 73 8.96 6.02 -1.17
CA THR A 73 9.10 7.25 -1.97
C THR A 73 9.45 8.46 -1.09
N SER A 74 8.98 8.50 0.14
CA SER A 74 9.33 9.57 1.09
C SER A 74 10.82 9.60 1.45
N GLU A 75 11.49 8.44 1.57
CA GLU A 75 12.95 8.37 1.67
C GLU A 75 13.62 8.98 0.44
N MET A 76 13.12 8.67 -0.75
CA MET A 76 13.64 9.21 -2.00
C MET A 76 13.48 10.73 -2.08
N ILE A 77 12.35 11.27 -1.64
CA ILE A 77 12.12 12.72 -1.57
C ILE A 77 13.12 13.38 -0.61
N PHE A 78 13.38 12.79 0.56
CA PHE A 78 14.44 13.30 1.44
C PHE A 78 15.79 13.37 0.72
N ARG A 79 16.20 12.28 0.08
CA ARG A 79 17.47 12.21 -0.67
C ARG A 79 17.52 13.20 -1.82
N PHE A 80 16.40 13.40 -2.52
CA PHE A 80 16.26 14.38 -3.58
C PHE A 80 16.49 15.81 -3.06
N ILE A 81 15.82 16.19 -1.97
CA ILE A 81 15.99 17.50 -1.31
C ILE A 81 17.45 17.73 -0.91
N CYS A 82 18.10 16.72 -0.32
CA CYS A 82 19.51 16.81 0.05
C CYS A 82 20.43 17.00 -1.17
N ARG A 83 20.19 16.26 -2.27
CA ARG A 83 20.98 16.38 -3.51
C ARG A 83 20.82 17.73 -4.20
N MET A 84 19.65 18.36 -4.04
CA MET A 84 19.41 19.74 -4.51
C MET A 84 20.07 20.80 -3.60
N GLY A 85 20.73 20.42 -2.51
CA GLY A 85 21.32 21.37 -1.55
C GLY A 85 20.27 22.12 -0.72
N MET A 86 19.04 21.61 -0.64
CA MET A 86 17.91 22.30 -0.01
C MET A 86 17.59 21.77 1.41
N PHE A 87 18.43 20.93 1.98
CA PHE A 87 18.16 20.35 3.30
C PHE A 87 17.95 21.41 4.38
N ASP A 88 18.78 22.47 4.40
CA ASP A 88 18.67 23.53 5.40
C ASP A 88 17.37 24.32 5.28
N LEU A 89 16.80 24.39 4.09
CA LEU A 89 15.53 25.07 3.80
C LEU A 89 14.31 24.20 4.17
N MET A 90 14.50 22.92 4.48
CA MET A 90 13.42 22.02 4.85
C MET A 90 12.74 22.49 6.12
N SER A 91 11.43 22.80 6.05
CA SER A 91 10.63 23.15 7.20
C SER A 91 10.34 21.94 8.10
N LYS A 92 9.93 22.19 9.33
CA LYS A 92 9.47 21.16 10.27
C LYS A 92 8.27 20.38 9.69
N GLU A 93 7.34 21.06 9.03
CA GLU A 93 6.15 20.47 8.42
C GLU A 93 6.54 19.50 7.28
N ALA A 94 7.49 19.89 6.44
CA ALA A 94 8.03 19.01 5.41
C ALA A 94 8.71 17.78 6.03
N ALA A 95 9.48 17.96 7.10
CA ALA A 95 10.10 16.87 7.83
C ALA A 95 9.05 15.92 8.46
N VAL A 96 7.94 16.45 8.99
CA VAL A 96 6.79 15.66 9.49
C VAL A 96 6.21 14.81 8.37
N CYS A 97 5.95 15.41 7.19
CA CYS A 97 5.40 14.67 6.05
C CYS A 97 6.33 13.53 5.59
N ILE A 98 7.62 13.81 5.44
CA ILE A 98 8.62 12.82 5.03
C ILE A 98 8.71 11.69 6.04
N TYR A 99 8.83 12.02 7.34
CA TYR A 99 8.87 11.02 8.40
C TYR A 99 7.60 10.16 8.42
N THR A 100 6.45 10.78 8.28
CA THR A 100 5.16 10.07 8.26
C THR A 100 5.11 9.07 7.12
N GLY A 101 5.49 9.46 5.89
CA GLY A 101 5.52 8.57 4.74
C GLY A 101 6.51 7.42 4.93
N MET A 102 7.73 7.68 5.41
CA MET A 102 8.70 6.62 5.73
C MET A 102 8.15 5.65 6.78
N MET A 103 7.53 6.18 7.85
CA MET A 103 6.98 5.38 8.94
C MET A 103 5.80 4.51 8.49
N THR A 104 4.88 5.06 7.69
CA THR A 104 3.70 4.31 7.24
C THR A 104 4.07 3.21 6.26
N ASP A 105 4.93 3.48 5.32
CA ASP A 105 5.32 2.54 4.26
C ASP A 105 6.19 1.38 4.77
N THR A 106 6.96 1.63 5.82
CA THR A 106 7.78 0.61 6.48
C THR A 106 7.09 -0.08 7.66
N GLY A 107 5.79 0.16 7.87
CA GLY A 107 5.07 -0.39 9.02
C GLY A 107 5.76 -0.05 10.35
N SER A 108 6.05 1.22 10.59
CA SER A 108 6.81 1.71 11.76
C SER A 108 8.24 1.16 11.83
N PHE A 109 8.91 1.10 10.69
CA PHE A 109 10.29 0.60 10.56
C PHE A 109 10.45 -0.89 10.92
N THR A 110 9.41 -1.70 10.68
CA THR A 110 9.45 -3.15 10.84
C THR A 110 9.67 -3.90 9.52
N TYR A 111 9.43 -3.25 8.39
CA TYR A 111 9.61 -3.82 7.05
C TYR A 111 10.56 -2.97 6.22
N ASN A 112 11.35 -3.61 5.37
CA ASN A 112 12.22 -2.96 4.39
C ASN A 112 13.07 -1.79 4.95
N SER A 113 13.48 -1.89 6.24
CA SER A 113 14.13 -0.82 6.99
C SER A 113 15.45 -1.21 7.65
N ASN A 114 16.10 -2.29 7.20
CA ASN A 114 17.35 -2.76 7.77
C ASN A 114 18.61 -1.98 7.33
N LYS A 115 18.46 -0.96 6.47
CA LYS A 115 19.59 -0.14 6.01
C LYS A 115 19.90 0.96 7.03
N PRO A 116 21.16 1.12 7.48
CA PRO A 116 21.55 2.15 8.46
C PRO A 116 21.21 3.59 8.02
N GLU A 117 21.24 3.84 6.71
CA GLU A 117 20.93 5.14 6.12
C GLU A 117 19.52 5.62 6.46
N ILE A 118 18.56 4.72 6.59
CA ILE A 118 17.17 5.04 6.99
C ILE A 118 17.17 5.71 8.36
N TYR A 119 17.90 5.15 9.31
CA TYR A 119 17.98 5.68 10.68
C TYR A 119 18.79 6.98 10.75
N THR A 120 19.77 7.15 9.87
CA THR A 120 20.45 8.44 9.68
C THR A 120 19.46 9.51 9.21
N ILE A 121 18.63 9.21 8.21
CA ILE A 121 17.58 10.11 7.75
C ILE A 121 16.60 10.44 8.88
N VAL A 122 16.14 9.44 9.61
CA VAL A 122 15.25 9.64 10.77
C VAL A 122 15.89 10.57 11.81
N SER A 123 17.18 10.39 12.10
CA SER A 123 17.95 11.27 13.01
C SER A 123 17.94 12.73 12.50
N GLU A 124 18.20 12.94 11.21
CA GLU A 124 18.20 14.30 10.62
C GLU A 124 16.80 14.93 10.65
N LEU A 125 15.75 14.15 10.42
CA LEU A 125 14.37 14.63 10.53
C LEU A 125 14.01 15.02 11.97
N ILE A 126 14.48 14.26 12.97
CA ILE A 126 14.30 14.60 14.39
C ILE A 126 15.01 15.92 14.73
N LYS A 127 16.20 16.18 14.20
CA LYS A 127 16.90 17.47 14.36
C LYS A 127 16.12 18.65 13.80
N LYS A 128 15.23 18.44 12.81
CA LYS A 128 14.28 19.47 12.32
C LYS A 128 13.15 19.75 13.30
N GLY A 129 13.12 19.08 14.45
CA GLY A 129 12.18 19.34 15.56
C GLY A 129 10.84 18.61 15.45
N ILE A 130 10.77 17.51 14.70
CA ILE A 130 9.55 16.69 14.67
C ILE A 130 9.37 15.97 16.01
N ASP A 131 8.12 15.71 16.38
CA ASP A 131 7.75 14.82 17.48
C ASP A 131 7.27 13.49 16.89
N LYS A 132 8.20 12.52 16.77
CA LYS A 132 7.92 11.22 16.19
C LYS A 132 6.87 10.42 16.96
N ASP A 133 6.82 10.59 18.29
CA ASP A 133 5.89 9.87 19.15
C ASP A 133 4.46 10.41 18.97
N LEU A 134 4.33 11.74 18.84
CA LEU A 134 3.06 12.36 18.50
C LEU A 134 2.57 11.96 17.09
N ILE A 135 3.49 11.89 16.12
CA ILE A 135 3.16 11.42 14.76
C ILE A 135 2.67 9.98 14.82
N TYR A 136 3.37 9.09 15.50
CA TYR A 136 2.97 7.69 15.66
C TYR A 136 1.57 7.58 16.27
N ARG A 137 1.33 8.30 17.38
CA ARG A 137 0.01 8.31 18.04
C ARG A 137 -1.09 8.80 17.10
N LYS A 138 -0.85 9.86 16.34
CA LYS A 138 -1.84 10.41 15.40
C LYS A 138 -2.13 9.50 14.20
N VAL A 139 -1.23 8.63 13.83
CA VAL A 139 -1.40 7.70 12.71
C VAL A 139 -1.97 6.36 13.17
N PHE A 140 -1.41 5.78 14.24
CA PHE A 140 -1.68 4.40 14.63
C PHE A 140 -2.51 4.24 15.92
N GLN A 141 -2.75 5.32 16.68
CA GLN A 141 -3.48 5.25 17.96
C GLN A 141 -4.72 6.17 17.97
N VAL A 142 -5.42 6.25 16.86
CA VAL A 142 -6.65 7.05 16.69
C VAL A 142 -7.87 6.17 16.37
N TYR A 143 -7.83 4.93 16.80
CA TYR A 143 -8.88 3.97 16.50
C TYR A 143 -10.15 4.23 17.31
N SER A 144 -11.30 4.05 16.65
CA SER A 144 -12.60 4.07 17.31
C SER A 144 -12.79 2.82 18.20
N GLU A 145 -13.67 2.93 19.20
CA GLU A 145 -14.09 1.76 19.97
C GLU A 145 -14.67 0.68 19.06
N SER A 146 -15.50 1.05 18.08
CA SER A 146 -16.08 0.14 17.10
C SER A 146 -15.01 -0.64 16.33
N ARG A 147 -13.96 0.03 15.88
CA ARG A 147 -12.83 -0.64 15.22
C ARG A 147 -12.15 -1.67 16.12
N LEU A 148 -11.87 -1.31 17.37
CA LEU A 148 -11.22 -2.24 18.31
C LEU A 148 -12.11 -3.45 18.66
N ARG A 149 -13.43 -3.23 18.79
CA ARG A 149 -14.38 -4.32 18.98
C ARG A 149 -14.48 -5.22 17.74
N MET A 150 -14.52 -4.64 16.56
CA MET A 150 -14.48 -5.39 15.29
C MET A 150 -13.18 -6.20 15.17
N GLN A 151 -12.04 -5.62 15.53
CA GLN A 151 -10.76 -6.31 15.57
C GLN A 151 -10.79 -7.54 16.50
N GLY A 152 -11.33 -7.39 17.71
CA GLY A 152 -11.50 -8.51 18.64
C GLY A 152 -12.41 -9.60 18.06
N TYR A 153 -13.53 -9.23 17.46
CA TYR A 153 -14.45 -10.14 16.78
C TYR A 153 -13.76 -10.92 15.65
N VAL A 154 -13.05 -10.20 14.81
CA VAL A 154 -12.33 -10.79 13.67
C VAL A 154 -11.29 -11.82 14.11
N LEU A 155 -10.52 -11.51 15.14
CA LEU A 155 -9.47 -12.39 15.63
C LEU A 155 -10.04 -13.63 16.32
N TYR A 156 -11.14 -13.49 17.05
CA TYR A 156 -11.71 -14.58 17.82
C TYR A 156 -12.69 -15.44 17.01
N GLU A 157 -13.59 -14.83 16.24
CA GLU A 157 -14.67 -15.53 15.56
C GLU A 157 -14.41 -15.83 14.08
N LYS A 158 -13.65 -14.95 13.40
CA LYS A 158 -13.58 -14.99 11.93
C LYS A 158 -12.26 -15.50 11.37
N MET A 159 -11.20 -15.49 12.19
CA MET A 159 -9.90 -15.94 11.74
C MET A 159 -9.87 -17.47 11.63
N LYS A 160 -9.55 -17.97 10.44
CA LYS A 160 -9.37 -19.40 10.17
C LYS A 160 -7.90 -19.66 9.83
N ILE A 161 -7.30 -20.63 10.47
CA ILE A 161 -5.91 -21.02 10.23
C ILE A 161 -5.89 -22.31 9.38
N TYR A 162 -4.96 -22.34 8.42
CA TYR A 162 -4.66 -23.48 7.54
C TYR A 162 -3.20 -23.92 7.76
N PRO A 163 -2.95 -24.74 8.80
CA PRO A 163 -1.57 -25.06 9.21
C PRO A 163 -0.75 -25.73 8.11
N GLU A 164 -1.39 -26.62 7.34
CA GLU A 164 -0.75 -27.35 6.23
C GLU A 164 -0.27 -26.45 5.10
N HIS A 165 -0.84 -25.23 5.01
CA HIS A 165 -0.50 -24.25 3.98
C HIS A 165 0.21 -23.02 4.57
N HIS A 166 0.55 -23.04 5.86
CA HIS A 166 1.13 -21.87 6.54
C HIS A 166 0.33 -20.58 6.31
N ALA A 167 -1.00 -20.69 6.22
CA ALA A 167 -1.88 -19.62 5.82
C ALA A 167 -2.98 -19.32 6.83
N ALA A 168 -3.49 -18.09 6.77
CA ALA A 168 -4.64 -17.65 7.52
C ALA A 168 -5.61 -16.87 6.65
N LEU A 169 -6.90 -16.99 6.95
CA LEU A 169 -7.98 -16.27 6.32
C LEU A 169 -8.80 -15.52 7.37
N ILE A 170 -9.15 -14.28 7.05
CA ILE A 170 -10.14 -13.49 7.77
C ILE A 170 -11.23 -13.10 6.78
N THR A 171 -12.50 -13.18 7.19
CA THR A 171 -13.63 -12.75 6.37
C THR A 171 -14.52 -11.77 7.12
N LEU A 172 -15.10 -10.79 6.42
CA LEU A 172 -16.15 -9.92 6.94
C LEU A 172 -17.23 -9.71 5.88
N SER A 173 -18.47 -10.02 6.25
CA SER A 173 -19.66 -9.69 5.45
C SER A 173 -20.04 -8.22 5.63
N LYS A 174 -20.90 -7.74 4.73
CA LYS A 174 -21.49 -6.40 4.82
C LYS A 174 -22.29 -6.22 6.11
N GLU A 175 -23.08 -7.24 6.49
CA GLU A 175 -23.86 -7.22 7.71
C GLU A 175 -22.95 -7.10 8.97
N GLU A 176 -21.82 -7.81 8.99
CA GLU A 176 -20.84 -7.71 10.07
C GLU A 176 -20.18 -6.34 10.11
N LEU A 177 -19.84 -5.76 8.95
CA LEU A 177 -19.31 -4.39 8.85
C LEU A 177 -20.32 -3.37 9.39
N ASP A 178 -21.60 -3.49 9.01
CA ASP A 178 -22.69 -2.61 9.48
C ASP A 178 -22.90 -2.74 10.99
N ARG A 179 -22.85 -3.96 11.54
CA ARG A 179 -22.92 -4.23 12.98
C ARG A 179 -21.89 -3.46 13.79
N PHE A 180 -20.68 -3.29 13.24
CA PHE A 180 -19.59 -2.55 13.89
C PHE A 180 -19.51 -1.07 13.45
N HIS A 181 -20.51 -0.56 12.75
CA HIS A 181 -20.52 0.83 12.25
C HIS A 181 -19.25 1.17 11.47
N TYR A 182 -18.83 0.25 10.60
CA TYR A 182 -17.60 0.36 9.80
C TYR A 182 -17.48 1.71 9.10
N LYS A 183 -16.31 2.28 9.15
CA LYS A 183 -15.90 3.43 8.34
C LYS A 183 -14.68 3.05 7.51
N THR A 184 -14.55 3.69 6.35
CA THR A 184 -13.38 3.50 5.48
C THR A 184 -12.09 3.68 6.30
N GLY A 185 -11.21 2.68 6.23
CA GLY A 185 -9.96 2.62 7.00
C GLY A 185 -10.03 1.76 8.27
N ASP A 186 -11.22 1.43 8.81
CA ASP A 186 -11.34 0.66 10.06
C ASP A 186 -10.80 -0.78 9.96
N THR A 187 -10.65 -1.33 8.76
CA THR A 187 -10.08 -2.66 8.54
C THR A 187 -8.61 -2.65 8.13
N GLU A 188 -7.99 -1.47 8.08
CA GLU A 188 -6.56 -1.37 7.76
C GLU A 188 -5.71 -2.13 8.79
N GLY A 189 -4.79 -2.94 8.27
CA GLY A 189 -3.88 -3.76 9.07
C GLY A 189 -4.45 -5.10 9.54
N PHE A 190 -5.75 -5.38 9.40
CA PHE A 190 -6.33 -6.67 9.83
C PHE A 190 -5.66 -7.86 9.14
N VAL A 191 -5.36 -7.74 7.86
CA VAL A 191 -4.66 -8.77 7.09
C VAL A 191 -3.26 -9.09 7.63
N ASN A 192 -2.62 -8.17 8.35
CA ASN A 192 -1.28 -8.40 8.89
C ASN A 192 -1.30 -9.19 10.22
N MET A 193 -2.40 -9.16 10.95
CA MET A 193 -2.47 -9.71 12.30
C MET A 193 -2.14 -11.21 12.38
N PRO A 194 -2.66 -12.06 11.48
CA PRO A 194 -2.36 -13.48 11.51
C PRO A 194 -0.89 -13.82 11.27
N LEU A 195 -0.13 -12.94 10.61
CA LEU A 195 1.32 -13.14 10.39
C LEU A 195 2.15 -13.09 11.68
N SER A 196 1.54 -12.68 12.80
CA SER A 196 2.14 -12.75 14.14
C SER A 196 2.04 -14.15 14.77
N ILE A 197 1.31 -15.06 14.14
CA ILE A 197 1.18 -16.45 14.62
C ILE A 197 2.37 -17.25 14.09
N GLU A 198 3.05 -17.96 14.99
CA GLU A 198 4.15 -18.84 14.61
C GLU A 198 3.71 -19.85 13.53
N GLY A 199 4.47 -19.94 12.44
CA GLY A 199 4.18 -20.86 11.33
C GLY A 199 3.20 -20.30 10.30
N VAL A 200 2.59 -19.13 10.48
CA VAL A 200 1.76 -18.46 9.46
C VAL A 200 2.63 -17.51 8.63
N THR A 201 2.75 -17.79 7.35
CA THR A 201 3.55 -16.98 6.41
C THR A 201 2.73 -16.30 5.33
N PHE A 202 1.45 -16.67 5.20
CA PHE A 202 0.52 -16.08 4.23
C PHE A 202 -0.81 -15.76 4.90
N SER A 203 -1.32 -14.57 4.71
CA SER A 203 -2.58 -14.11 5.28
C SER A 203 -3.43 -13.41 4.24
N VAL A 204 -4.71 -13.74 4.23
CA VAL A 204 -5.70 -13.15 3.34
C VAL A 204 -6.87 -12.59 4.15
N PHE A 205 -7.30 -11.40 3.79
CA PHE A 205 -8.49 -10.77 4.32
C PHE A 205 -9.48 -10.51 3.19
N ILE A 206 -10.64 -11.14 3.27
CA ILE A 206 -11.72 -11.05 2.28
C ILE A 206 -12.89 -10.31 2.94
N ARG A 207 -13.35 -9.23 2.34
CA ARG A 207 -14.52 -8.52 2.84
C ARG A 207 -15.46 -8.11 1.72
N GLU A 208 -16.75 -8.09 2.02
CA GLU A 208 -17.72 -7.47 1.13
C GLU A 208 -17.50 -5.96 1.04
N ASP A 209 -17.57 -5.43 -0.18
CA ASP A 209 -17.67 -4.01 -0.47
C ASP A 209 -19.01 -3.74 -1.19
N ARG A 210 -19.22 -2.55 -1.72
CA ARG A 210 -20.52 -2.17 -2.32
C ARG A 210 -20.88 -3.04 -3.53
N ASP A 211 -19.93 -3.24 -4.45
CA ASP A 211 -20.19 -3.85 -5.76
C ASP A 211 -19.28 -5.08 -6.03
N TYR A 212 -18.37 -5.38 -5.15
CA TYR A 212 -17.40 -6.47 -5.28
C TYR A 212 -16.90 -6.95 -3.91
N ILE A 213 -16.20 -8.04 -3.90
CA ILE A 213 -15.46 -8.54 -2.73
C ILE A 213 -14.03 -8.02 -2.80
N LYS A 214 -13.64 -7.24 -1.80
CA LYS A 214 -12.27 -6.76 -1.66
C LYS A 214 -11.40 -7.82 -1.02
N VAL A 215 -10.26 -8.11 -1.65
CA VAL A 215 -9.29 -9.09 -1.16
C VAL A 215 -7.97 -8.38 -0.87
N SER A 216 -7.46 -8.56 0.33
CA SER A 216 -6.14 -8.08 0.73
C SER A 216 -5.26 -9.27 1.08
N LEU A 217 -4.02 -9.28 0.58
CA LEU A 217 -3.09 -10.38 0.78
C LEU A 217 -1.77 -9.86 1.34
N ARG A 218 -1.22 -10.59 2.29
CA ARG A 218 0.10 -10.32 2.86
C ARG A 218 0.85 -11.63 3.05
N SER A 219 2.16 -11.56 2.88
CA SER A 219 3.03 -12.70 3.16
C SER A 219 4.34 -12.26 3.82
N VAL A 220 5.07 -13.21 4.36
CA VAL A 220 6.44 -13.03 4.84
C VAL A 220 7.35 -14.02 4.12
N GLY A 221 8.62 -13.66 3.98
CA GLY A 221 9.60 -14.50 3.27
C GLY A 221 9.34 -14.55 1.76
N ASP A 222 9.39 -15.77 1.20
CA ASP A 222 9.44 -15.96 -0.24
C ASP A 222 8.10 -16.20 -0.92
N PHE A 223 7.01 -16.31 -0.18
CA PHE A 223 5.69 -16.52 -0.76
C PHE A 223 5.24 -15.30 -1.58
N PRO A 224 5.03 -15.42 -2.91
CA PRO A 224 4.70 -14.30 -3.78
C PRO A 224 3.19 -14.04 -3.79
N CYS A 225 2.68 -13.34 -2.78
CA CYS A 225 1.25 -13.09 -2.67
C CYS A 225 0.68 -12.23 -3.83
N ASN A 226 1.52 -11.48 -4.54
CA ASN A 226 1.12 -10.75 -5.75
C ASN A 226 0.75 -11.69 -6.91
N GLN A 227 1.50 -12.77 -7.11
CA GLN A 227 1.18 -13.77 -8.14
C GLN A 227 -0.12 -14.51 -7.77
N PHE A 228 -0.30 -14.84 -6.49
CA PHE A 228 -1.56 -15.42 -6.00
C PHE A 228 -2.75 -14.48 -6.25
N ALA A 229 -2.61 -13.19 -5.93
CA ALA A 229 -3.64 -12.19 -6.18
C ALA A 229 -3.97 -12.06 -7.68
N CYS A 230 -2.97 -12.06 -8.54
CA CYS A 230 -3.15 -12.00 -9.99
C CYS A 230 -3.89 -13.23 -10.53
N GLN A 231 -3.54 -14.42 -10.05
CA GLN A 231 -4.09 -15.66 -10.57
C GLN A 231 -5.54 -15.93 -10.12
N TYR A 232 -5.92 -15.52 -8.91
CA TYR A 232 -7.20 -15.91 -8.29
C TYR A 232 -8.16 -14.74 -8.02
N PHE A 233 -7.66 -13.51 -7.96
CA PHE A 233 -8.46 -12.37 -7.45
C PHE A 233 -8.35 -11.10 -8.30
N ASN A 234 -8.06 -11.19 -9.58
CA ASN A 234 -7.94 -10.03 -10.49
C ASN A 234 -7.09 -8.91 -9.86
N GLY A 235 -5.99 -9.29 -9.23
CA GLY A 235 -5.23 -8.40 -8.38
C GLY A 235 -3.76 -8.27 -8.76
N GLY A 236 -3.00 -7.66 -7.87
CA GLY A 236 -1.56 -7.45 -8.00
C GLY A 236 -1.01 -6.62 -6.86
N GLY A 237 0.25 -6.22 -6.99
CA GLY A 237 0.96 -5.43 -5.99
C GLY A 237 2.40 -5.90 -5.78
N HIS A 238 2.94 -5.65 -4.61
CA HIS A 238 4.27 -6.11 -4.22
C HIS A 238 4.29 -7.61 -3.87
N LYS A 239 5.46 -8.24 -3.94
CA LYS A 239 5.65 -9.67 -3.61
C LYS A 239 4.95 -10.08 -2.31
N ASN A 240 5.06 -9.27 -1.28
CA ASN A 240 4.55 -9.57 0.06
C ASN A 240 3.34 -8.71 0.49
N ALA A 241 2.84 -7.83 -0.38
CA ALA A 241 1.69 -6.95 -0.10
C ALA A 241 0.89 -6.69 -1.37
N SER A 242 -0.27 -7.32 -1.48
CA SER A 242 -1.10 -7.30 -2.68
C SER A 242 -2.56 -7.07 -2.34
N GLY A 243 -3.32 -6.67 -3.33
CA GLY A 243 -4.78 -6.58 -3.27
C GLY A 243 -5.41 -7.18 -4.51
N GLY A 244 -6.72 -7.42 -4.45
CA GLY A 244 -7.49 -7.90 -5.57
C GLY A 244 -8.98 -7.67 -5.36
N GLU A 245 -9.74 -7.97 -6.40
CA GLU A 245 -11.19 -7.88 -6.45
C GLU A 245 -11.78 -9.20 -6.92
N PHE A 246 -12.89 -9.57 -6.33
CA PHE A 246 -13.60 -10.77 -6.74
C PHE A 246 -15.09 -10.42 -6.97
N PHE A 247 -15.65 -10.87 -8.08
CA PHE A 247 -17.04 -10.63 -8.46
C PHE A 247 -17.83 -11.92 -8.24
N GLY A 248 -18.63 -11.96 -7.18
CA GLY A 248 -19.40 -13.10 -6.73
C GLY A 248 -19.78 -12.99 -5.25
N SER A 249 -20.12 -14.09 -4.63
CA SER A 249 -20.42 -14.14 -3.19
C SER A 249 -19.16 -14.20 -2.33
N LEU A 250 -19.31 -13.89 -1.04
CA LEU A 250 -18.22 -14.06 -0.06
C LEU A 250 -17.78 -15.53 0.03
N GLU A 251 -18.74 -16.44 -0.05
CA GLU A 251 -18.52 -17.90 -0.04
C GLU A 251 -17.71 -18.36 -1.24
N ASP A 252 -18.01 -17.82 -2.45
CA ASP A 252 -17.28 -18.15 -3.67
C ASP A 252 -15.82 -17.62 -3.60
N ALA A 253 -15.64 -16.44 -3.03
CA ALA A 253 -14.29 -15.89 -2.80
C ALA A 253 -13.48 -16.76 -1.84
N VAL A 254 -14.10 -17.25 -0.75
CA VAL A 254 -13.48 -18.19 0.19
C VAL A 254 -13.14 -19.50 -0.49
N ALA A 255 -14.06 -20.07 -1.27
CA ALA A 255 -13.82 -21.30 -2.02
C ALA A 255 -12.69 -21.14 -3.03
N THR A 256 -12.61 -19.98 -3.69
CA THR A 256 -11.51 -19.65 -4.62
C THR A 256 -10.16 -19.58 -3.88
N PHE A 257 -10.12 -18.97 -2.70
CA PHE A 257 -8.92 -18.97 -1.85
C PHE A 257 -8.51 -20.38 -1.45
N GLU A 258 -9.44 -21.21 -0.95
CA GLU A 258 -9.15 -22.58 -0.51
C GLU A 258 -8.71 -23.48 -1.67
N LYS A 259 -9.26 -23.26 -2.86
CA LYS A 259 -8.78 -23.91 -4.08
C LYS A 259 -7.36 -23.44 -4.42
N GLY A 260 -7.12 -22.14 -4.35
CA GLY A 260 -5.82 -21.56 -4.60
C GLY A 260 -4.73 -22.12 -3.67
N LEU A 261 -5.02 -22.29 -2.38
CA LEU A 261 -4.06 -22.88 -1.43
C LEU A 261 -3.58 -24.29 -1.86
N LYS A 262 -4.42 -25.06 -2.53
CA LYS A 262 -4.10 -26.43 -2.99
C LYS A 262 -3.39 -26.47 -4.33
N GLU A 263 -3.66 -25.51 -5.21
CA GLU A 263 -3.24 -25.55 -6.61
C GLU A 263 -2.11 -24.59 -6.95
N PHE A 264 -1.88 -23.56 -6.13
CA PHE A 264 -0.90 -22.52 -6.41
C PHE A 264 0.52 -23.07 -6.36
N ASN A 265 1.23 -22.89 -7.49
CA ASN A 265 2.64 -23.21 -7.61
C ASN A 265 3.38 -21.99 -8.18
N PRO A 266 4.15 -21.27 -7.36
CA PRO A 266 4.86 -20.07 -7.79
C PRO A 266 5.87 -20.32 -8.92
N ASN A 267 6.43 -21.51 -9.01
CA ASN A 267 7.42 -21.86 -10.05
C ASN A 267 6.80 -22.04 -11.44
N LYS A 268 5.50 -22.25 -11.53
CA LYS A 268 4.79 -22.44 -12.81
C LYS A 268 4.58 -21.11 -13.57
N THR A 269 4.57 -20.00 -12.87
CA THR A 269 4.40 -18.66 -13.45
C THR A 269 5.69 -18.17 -14.11
N GLU A 270 6.86 -18.49 -13.54
CA GLU A 270 8.16 -18.15 -14.14
C GLU A 270 8.45 -18.91 -15.45
N GLU A 271 7.87 -20.10 -15.64
CA GLU A 271 8.00 -20.84 -16.89
C GLU A 271 7.19 -20.22 -18.04
N ILE A 272 6.04 -19.61 -17.73
CA ILE A 272 5.18 -18.94 -18.74
C ILE A 272 5.78 -17.60 -19.17
N GLU A 273 6.37 -16.83 -18.25
CA GLU A 273 7.05 -15.56 -18.58
C GLU A 273 8.36 -15.77 -19.35
N LYS A 274 8.99 -16.93 -19.26
CA LYS A 274 10.18 -17.28 -20.04
C LYS A 274 9.86 -17.84 -21.45
N LEU A 275 8.59 -18.15 -21.71
CA LEU A 275 8.09 -18.69 -22.98
C LEU A 275 7.29 -17.66 -23.81
N ALA A 276 7.02 -16.49 -23.26
CA ALA A 276 6.37 -15.35 -23.93
C ALA A 276 7.41 -14.26 -24.28
#